data_6fdd7acbc471a1d68eb70d600ed10d76
#
_entry.id   6fdd7acbc471a1d68eb70d600ed10d76
#
_cell.length_a   1.000
_cell.length_b   1.000
_cell.length_c   1.000
_cell.angle_alpha   90.00
_cell.angle_beta   90.00
_cell.angle_gamma   90.00
#
_symmetry.space_group_name_H-M   'P 1'
#
loop_
_entity.id
_entity.type
_entity.pdbx_description
1 polymer ?
#
loop_
_entity_poly.entity_id
_entity_poly.type
_entity_poly.pdbx_seq_one_letter_code
_entity_poly.pdbx_strand_id
1 'polypeptide(L)' 'LPKVNLERILKNNRPKMVVADASKYKSLVNLWEQTCNQQKIPFHSTREKGYFYIKE' A
#
# COMPACT_ATOMS: atom_id res chain seq x y z
N LEU A 1 -9.84 8.12 2.05
CA LEU A 1 -9.62 6.95 1.22
C LEU A 1 -10.77 5.97 1.37
N PRO A 2 -11.13 5.31 0.31
CA PRO A 2 -12.15 4.28 0.41
C PRO A 2 -11.67 3.14 1.29
N LYS A 3 -12.61 2.42 1.88
CA LYS A 3 -12.27 1.25 2.66
C LYS A 3 -11.87 0.14 1.71
N VAL A 4 -10.60 0.03 1.46
CA VAL A 4 -10.07 -0.99 0.55
C VAL A 4 -9.47 -2.12 1.38
N ASN A 5 -9.88 -3.34 1.09
CA ASN A 5 -9.26 -4.50 1.70
C ASN A 5 -8.01 -4.85 0.92
N LEU A 6 -6.91 -4.23 1.30
CA LEU A 6 -5.64 -4.40 0.60
C LEU A 6 -5.17 -5.85 0.60
N GLU A 7 -5.35 -6.54 1.72
CA GLU A 7 -4.94 -7.94 1.80
C GLU A 7 -5.63 -8.78 0.72
N ARG A 8 -6.91 -8.55 0.51
CA ARG A 8 -7.66 -9.29 -0.51
C ARG A 8 -7.18 -8.95 -1.92
N ILE A 9 -6.91 -7.67 -2.16
CA ILE A 9 -6.40 -7.24 -3.45
C ILE A 9 -5.05 -7.89 -3.74
N LEU A 10 -4.17 -7.92 -2.77
CA LEU A 10 -2.85 -8.49 -2.94
C LEU A 10 -2.89 -9.99 -3.18
N LYS A 11 -3.81 -10.68 -2.53
CA LYS A 11 -3.96 -12.12 -2.74
C LYS A 11 -4.46 -12.45 -4.14
N ASN A 12 -5.35 -11.61 -4.67
CA ASN A 12 -5.95 -11.86 -5.97
C ASN A 12 -5.06 -11.42 -7.13
N ASN A 13 -4.35 -10.33 -6.98
CA ASN A 13 -3.61 -9.74 -8.11
C ASN A 13 -2.10 -9.70 -7.94
N ARG A 14 -1.56 -10.00 -6.79
CA ARG A 14 -0.12 -10.00 -6.48
C ARG A 14 0.66 -8.98 -7.30
N PRO A 15 0.52 -7.70 -7.01
CA PRO A 15 1.19 -6.65 -7.77
C PRO A 15 2.71 -6.71 -7.59
N LYS A 16 3.43 -6.08 -8.48
CA LYS A 16 4.88 -6.01 -8.40
C LYS A 16 5.35 -5.07 -7.29
N MET A 17 4.55 -4.06 -6.97
CA MET A 17 4.93 -3.07 -5.98
C MET A 17 3.70 -2.29 -5.53
N VAL A 18 3.72 -1.86 -4.28
CA VAL A 18 2.70 -0.96 -3.73
C VAL A 18 3.40 0.31 -3.30
N VAL A 19 2.84 1.46 -3.66
CA VAL A 19 3.38 2.76 -3.28
C VAL A 19 2.35 3.52 -2.46
N ALA A 20 2.78 4.01 -1.32
CA ALA A 20 1.97 4.86 -0.46
C ALA A 20 2.66 6.21 -0.35
N ASP A 21 2.13 7.19 -1.05
CA ASP A 21 2.65 8.55 -1.00
C ASP A 21 1.70 9.39 -0.17
N ALA A 22 1.92 9.40 1.14
CA ALA A 22 1.00 10.09 2.04
C ALA A 22 1.73 10.71 3.21
N SER A 23 1.58 12.02 3.35
CA SER A 23 2.06 12.73 4.51
C SER A 23 1.03 12.79 5.63
N LYS A 24 -0.25 12.62 5.30
CA LYS A 24 -1.36 12.79 6.25
C LYS A 24 -1.89 11.50 6.86
N TYR A 25 -1.61 10.37 6.30
CA TYR A 25 -2.23 9.11 6.72
C TYR A 25 -1.18 8.11 7.20
N LYS A 26 -0.43 8.50 8.22
CA LYS A 26 0.66 7.65 8.73
C LYS A 26 0.17 6.28 9.19
N SER A 27 -0.97 6.23 9.86
CA SER A 27 -1.51 4.96 10.32
C SER A 27 -1.87 4.04 9.17
N LEU A 28 -2.43 4.61 8.12
CA LEU A 28 -2.80 3.83 6.95
C LEU A 28 -1.54 3.35 6.20
N VAL A 29 -0.53 4.20 6.10
CA VAL A 29 0.74 3.82 5.49
C VAL A 29 1.36 2.64 6.24
N ASN A 30 1.36 2.70 7.57
CA ASN A 30 1.90 1.62 8.39
C ASN A 30 1.12 0.32 8.19
N LEU A 31 -0.20 0.42 8.11
CA LEU A 31 -1.04 -0.75 7.89
C LEU A 31 -0.75 -1.38 6.53
N TRP A 32 -0.62 -0.56 5.50
CA TRP A 32 -0.32 -1.04 4.16
C TRP A 32 1.08 -1.68 4.10
N GLU A 33 2.04 -1.08 4.80
CA GLU A 33 3.40 -1.63 4.86
C GLU A 33 3.38 -3.02 5.49
N GLN A 34 2.71 -3.16 6.62
CA GLN A 34 2.61 -4.45 7.30
C GLN A 34 1.94 -5.50 6.41
N THR A 35 0.86 -5.12 5.75
CA THR A 35 0.14 -6.02 4.88
C THR A 35 1.01 -6.48 3.72
N CYS A 36 1.74 -5.56 3.10
CA CYS A 36 2.64 -5.91 2.01
C CYS A 36 3.77 -6.82 2.49
N ASN A 37 4.31 -6.55 3.67
CA ASN A 37 5.35 -7.41 4.23
C ASN A 37 4.84 -8.83 4.46
N GLN A 38 3.63 -8.96 4.95
CA GLN A 38 3.03 -10.27 5.17
C GLN A 38 2.84 -11.03 3.87
N GLN A 39 2.54 -10.31 2.80
CA GLN A 39 2.33 -10.91 1.48
C GLN A 39 3.61 -10.96 0.65
N LYS A 40 4.73 -10.51 1.20
CA LYS A 40 6.03 -10.48 0.53
C LYS A 40 6.00 -9.65 -0.76
N ILE A 41 5.33 -8.51 -0.70
CA ILE A 41 5.21 -7.59 -1.83
C ILE A 41 6.02 -6.34 -1.53
N PRO A 42 6.87 -5.88 -2.46
CA PRO A 42 7.65 -4.66 -2.24
C PRO A 42 6.76 -3.46 -1.97
N PHE A 43 7.16 -2.65 -1.02
CA PHE A 43 6.39 -1.49 -0.58
C PHE A 43 7.29 -0.27 -0.51
N HIS A 44 6.84 0.83 -1.10
CA HIS A 44 7.54 2.11 -1.02
C HIS A 44 6.64 3.16 -0.41
N SER A 45 7.21 3.98 0.46
CA SER A 45 6.48 5.10 1.01
C SER A 45 7.19 6.40 0.68
N THR A 46 6.43 7.39 0.25
CA THR A 46 6.93 8.73 -0.04
C THR A 46 6.00 9.74 0.61
N ARG A 47 6.37 11.03 0.56
CA ARG A 47 5.59 12.06 1.25
C ARG A 47 5.41 13.32 0.40
N GLU A 48 5.29 13.15 -0.88
CA GLU A 48 5.27 14.30 -1.78
C GLU A 48 3.86 14.73 -2.21
N LYS A 49 3.04 13.79 -2.65
CA LYS A 49 1.78 14.14 -3.31
C LYS A 49 0.53 13.59 -2.63
N GLY A 50 0.65 12.65 -1.73
CA GLY A 50 -0.50 12.16 -0.98
C GLY A 50 -1.42 11.22 -1.75
N TYR A 51 -0.88 10.28 -2.48
CA TYR A 51 -1.68 9.27 -3.17
C TYR A 51 -1.20 7.86 -2.82
N PHE A 52 -2.05 6.90 -3.15
CA PHE A 52 -1.71 5.48 -3.01
C PHE A 52 -1.94 4.81 -4.35
N TYR A 53 -1.02 3.95 -4.78
CA TYR A 53 -1.27 3.18 -5.98
C TYR A 53 -0.56 1.84 -5.95
N ILE A 54 -1.04 0.93 -6.79
CA ILE A 54 -0.54 -0.42 -6.89
C ILE A 54 0.00 -0.60 -8.30
N LYS A 55 1.25 -1.01 -8.41
CA LYS A 55 1.87 -1.20 -9.71
C LYS A 55 1.84 -2.67 -10.10
N GLU A 56 1.20 -2.95 -11.17
CA GLU A 56 1.15 -4.30 -11.74
C GLU A 56 2.24 -4.47 -12.79
#